data_21338ea308a2715e4823121d6d68db7c
#
_entry.id   21338ea308a2715e4823121d6d68db7c
#
_cell.length_a   1.000
_cell.length_b   1.000
_cell.length_c   1.000
_cell.angle_alpha   90.00
_cell.angle_beta   90.00
_cell.angle_gamma   90.00
#
_symmetry.space_group_name_H-M   'P 1'
#
loop_
_entity.id
_entity.type
_entity.pdbx_description
1 polymer ?
#
loop_
_entity_poly.entity_id
_entity_poly.type
_entity_poly.pdbx_seq_one_letter_code
_entity_poly.pdbx_strand_id
1 'polypeptide(L)'
;MQRFLKIIERHEPTKGDDSCMKHTPIYENCRLDLEAVLTLEEKYGIADDDLRRAAATLDEFHVVTPVVGKFSAGKSSLLNAFLGKSRLGKDYLHTQITPETAVPTEIRYGSEERIILHRKDGTQEEITLEAFTAEEYRGESLHSIELILPSDALRDIAAVKIVDMPGFDSGIEMHNRAIDDYLPKSHAYIITFEASEPLIADSIVRFLQELKLHEMPVRLVLTKADKVTAEQLAAAKAQIQSDAAKYLGIADAALVTTTAKGKNVDVTALQEILQEIEAESETIFERTTRTRIKKEAARTEEYLAASIKKADLAPDELAAEEEACRRQLERLKSSLEKEKSAFVRQIDESAMNIGGSVEAALQGASGDLERLMMNGSNISAKINALVRQAALAGLKSDFEPRLHRYLQRIADVVQIDIAAQMPQLSPEQMGMDAMTKEVLKKSLPLILSIIGAVVTGPIGAVIALAAGLLIELGFLKKQQNDRLQLVRQKLQGEIIPEVVTKTEAAIRSAITAQMKEIDAMIGAEAESRIAVQEKALADLREAREKAAAEREARLAEMKEDLAAVQSIQER
;
A
#
# COMPACT_ATOMS: atom_id res chain seq x y z
N MET A 1 -0.76 8.85 -37.76
CA MET A 1 -2.12 9.33 -37.49
C MET A 1 -3.20 8.56 -38.26
N GLN A 2 -3.19 8.39 -39.59
CA GLN A 2 -4.22 7.60 -40.28
C GLN A 2 -4.17 6.07 -40.07
N ARG A 3 -3.03 5.48 -39.68
CA ARG A 3 -2.92 4.08 -39.24
C ARG A 3 -3.42 3.86 -37.79
N PHE A 4 -3.28 4.83 -36.91
CA PHE A 4 -3.82 4.81 -35.54
C PHE A 4 -5.36 4.79 -35.54
N LEU A 5 -6.02 5.49 -36.46
CA LEU A 5 -7.48 5.50 -36.59
C LEU A 5 -8.08 4.14 -37.05
N LYS A 6 -7.28 3.25 -37.65
CA LYS A 6 -7.75 1.92 -38.09
C LYS A 6 -7.71 0.84 -37.00
N ILE A 7 -7.07 1.09 -35.85
CA ILE A 7 -7.04 0.17 -34.71
C ILE A 7 -8.32 0.33 -33.87
N ILE A 8 -8.97 1.49 -33.93
CA ILE A 8 -10.18 1.84 -33.17
C ILE A 8 -11.42 1.02 -33.61
N GLU A 9 -11.43 0.41 -34.79
CA GLU A 9 -12.62 -0.29 -35.32
C GLU A 9 -12.77 -1.76 -34.90
N ARG A 10 -11.96 -2.32 -33.98
CA ARG A 10 -11.93 -3.78 -33.73
C ARG A 10 -12.42 -4.28 -32.38
N HIS A 11 -12.88 -3.43 -31.47
CA HIS A 11 -13.50 -3.91 -30.24
C HIS A 11 -14.95 -3.44 -30.15
N GLU A 12 -15.88 -4.33 -30.51
CA GLU A 12 -17.28 -4.20 -30.09
C GLU A 12 -17.33 -4.41 -28.56
N PRO A 13 -18.02 -3.55 -27.80
CA PRO A 13 -18.15 -3.69 -26.37
C PRO A 13 -18.89 -5.00 -26.06
N THR A 14 -18.28 -5.84 -25.23
CA THR A 14 -18.95 -7.01 -24.67
C THR A 14 -20.15 -6.55 -23.85
N LYS A 15 -21.34 -7.02 -24.22
CA LYS A 15 -22.58 -6.76 -23.49
C LYS A 15 -22.44 -7.25 -22.04
N GLY A 16 -22.50 -6.33 -21.08
CA GLY A 16 -22.59 -6.66 -19.67
C GLY A 16 -21.66 -5.90 -18.71
N ASP A 17 -20.94 -4.90 -19.18
CA ASP A 17 -19.96 -4.19 -18.37
C ASP A 17 -20.43 -2.77 -18.06
N ASP A 18 -21.02 -2.59 -16.87
CA ASP A 18 -21.70 -1.38 -16.39
C ASP A 18 -20.75 -0.39 -15.67
N SER A 19 -19.45 -0.38 -15.95
CA SER A 19 -18.52 0.58 -15.36
C SER A 19 -18.79 1.98 -15.91
N CYS A 20 -19.20 2.89 -15.02
CA CYS A 20 -19.55 4.29 -15.33
C CYS A 20 -18.39 5.08 -15.96
N MET A 21 -17.14 4.68 -15.74
CA MET A 21 -15.94 5.39 -16.21
C MET A 21 -15.59 5.15 -17.68
N LYS A 22 -16.05 4.05 -18.28
CA LYS A 22 -15.67 3.61 -19.65
C LYS A 22 -16.03 4.56 -20.79
N HIS A 23 -16.78 5.61 -20.53
CA HIS A 23 -17.26 6.54 -21.57
C HIS A 23 -16.82 7.98 -21.33
N THR A 24 -15.94 8.23 -20.38
CA THR A 24 -15.46 9.58 -20.14
C THR A 24 -14.29 9.93 -21.06
N PRO A 25 -14.14 11.19 -21.48
CA PRO A 25 -13.01 11.62 -22.30
C PRO A 25 -11.65 11.36 -21.64
N ILE A 26 -11.59 11.43 -20.30
CA ILE A 26 -10.37 11.16 -19.53
C ILE A 26 -10.00 9.68 -19.65
N TYR A 27 -10.97 8.80 -19.45
CA TYR A 27 -10.75 7.36 -19.59
C TYR A 27 -10.27 7.00 -21.00
N GLU A 28 -10.97 7.48 -22.04
CA GLU A 28 -10.59 7.19 -23.43
C GLU A 28 -9.19 7.71 -23.78
N ASN A 29 -8.82 8.90 -23.33
CA ASN A 29 -7.49 9.44 -23.55
C ASN A 29 -6.41 8.58 -22.86
N CYS A 30 -6.62 8.19 -21.59
CA CYS A 30 -5.68 7.32 -20.88
C CYS A 30 -5.58 5.92 -21.53
N ARG A 31 -6.70 5.36 -21.97
CA ARG A 31 -6.74 4.08 -22.68
C ARG A 31 -5.95 4.14 -23.98
N LEU A 32 -6.20 5.16 -24.80
CA LEU A 32 -5.49 5.35 -26.07
C LEU A 32 -3.99 5.57 -25.87
N ASP A 33 -3.59 6.36 -24.88
CA ASP A 33 -2.18 6.60 -24.57
C ASP A 33 -1.50 5.31 -24.07
N LEU A 34 -2.17 4.53 -23.21
CA LEU A 34 -1.65 3.25 -22.70
C LEU A 34 -1.51 2.21 -23.81
N GLU A 35 -2.52 2.07 -24.68
CA GLU A 35 -2.49 1.19 -25.84
C GLU A 35 -1.41 1.61 -26.86
N ALA A 36 -1.22 2.93 -27.06
CA ALA A 36 -0.19 3.44 -27.96
C ALA A 36 1.22 3.09 -27.43
N VAL A 37 1.48 3.30 -26.14
CA VAL A 37 2.75 2.92 -25.52
C VAL A 37 2.97 1.41 -25.60
N LEU A 38 1.97 0.59 -25.24
CA LEU A 38 2.05 -0.87 -25.34
C LEU A 38 2.34 -1.32 -26.78
N THR A 39 1.65 -0.76 -27.77
CA THR A 39 1.87 -1.09 -29.19
C THR A 39 3.29 -0.80 -29.63
N LEU A 40 3.85 0.33 -29.20
CA LEU A 40 5.24 0.70 -29.50
C LEU A 40 6.21 -0.25 -28.80
N GLU A 41 6.00 -0.56 -27.54
CA GLU A 41 6.84 -1.49 -26.79
C GLU A 41 6.80 -2.90 -27.37
N GLU A 42 5.63 -3.38 -27.79
CA GLU A 42 5.50 -4.66 -28.50
C GLU A 42 6.20 -4.65 -29.86
N LYS A 43 6.05 -3.55 -30.61
CA LYS A 43 6.73 -3.37 -31.91
C LYS A 43 8.24 -3.50 -31.78
N TYR A 44 8.80 -2.97 -30.69
CA TYR A 44 10.25 -3.03 -30.43
C TYR A 44 10.67 -4.19 -29.53
N GLY A 45 9.71 -4.99 -29.04
CA GLY A 45 9.94 -6.16 -28.21
C GLY A 45 10.53 -5.82 -26.85
N ILE A 46 10.13 -4.68 -26.28
CA ILE A 46 10.52 -4.21 -24.95
C ILE A 46 9.35 -4.21 -23.96
N ALA A 47 8.14 -4.61 -24.40
CA ALA A 47 6.95 -4.69 -23.55
C ALA A 47 7.13 -5.72 -22.44
N ASP A 48 6.81 -5.30 -21.19
CA ASP A 48 6.77 -6.18 -20.04
C ASP A 48 5.37 -6.71 -19.72
N ASP A 49 5.29 -7.69 -18.81
CA ASP A 49 4.01 -8.30 -18.44
C ASP A 49 3.18 -7.39 -17.54
N ASP A 50 3.79 -6.41 -16.85
CA ASP A 50 3.09 -5.46 -16.00
C ASP A 50 2.29 -4.46 -16.82
N LEU A 51 2.88 -3.96 -17.93
CA LEU A 51 2.17 -3.08 -18.87
C LEU A 51 1.03 -3.81 -19.57
N ARG A 52 1.27 -5.05 -20.02
CA ARG A 52 0.22 -5.88 -20.64
C ARG A 52 -0.95 -6.12 -19.69
N ARG A 53 -0.66 -6.45 -18.41
CA ARG A 53 -1.70 -6.61 -17.38
C ARG A 53 -2.45 -5.32 -17.12
N ALA A 54 -1.76 -4.19 -17.05
CA ALA A 54 -2.40 -2.90 -16.84
C ALA A 54 -3.35 -2.52 -17.97
N ALA A 55 -2.96 -2.74 -19.22
CA ALA A 55 -3.82 -2.51 -20.37
C ALA A 55 -5.04 -3.46 -20.38
N ALA A 56 -4.82 -4.73 -20.03
CA ALA A 56 -5.89 -5.74 -20.01
C ALA A 56 -6.93 -5.51 -18.90
N THR A 57 -6.51 -4.92 -17.76
CA THR A 57 -7.39 -4.71 -16.59
C THR A 57 -7.84 -3.27 -16.41
N LEU A 58 -7.54 -2.38 -17.36
CA LEU A 58 -7.91 -0.97 -17.26
C LEU A 58 -9.43 -0.78 -17.13
N ASP A 59 -10.19 -1.60 -17.81
CA ASP A 59 -11.65 -1.63 -17.79
C ASP A 59 -12.23 -2.05 -16.43
N GLU A 60 -11.44 -2.71 -15.60
CA GLU A 60 -11.81 -3.19 -14.27
C GLU A 60 -11.43 -2.19 -13.16
N PHE A 61 -10.95 -1.02 -13.55
CA PHE A 61 -10.55 -0.02 -12.56
C PHE A 61 -11.73 0.44 -11.71
N HIS A 62 -11.52 0.42 -10.40
CA HIS A 62 -12.43 0.98 -9.42
C HIS A 62 -11.63 1.76 -8.37
N VAL A 63 -12.26 2.77 -7.81
CA VAL A 63 -11.72 3.49 -6.65
C VAL A 63 -11.88 2.62 -5.40
N VAL A 64 -10.86 1.86 -5.08
CA VAL A 64 -10.85 0.96 -3.92
C VAL A 64 -10.88 1.78 -2.64
N THR A 65 -11.96 1.61 -1.85
CA THR A 65 -12.26 2.41 -0.66
C THR A 65 -12.51 1.51 0.55
N PRO A 66 -11.48 1.14 1.33
CA PRO A 66 -11.64 0.38 2.54
C PRO A 66 -12.37 1.15 3.64
N VAL A 67 -13.29 0.45 4.31
CA VAL A 67 -13.95 0.89 5.55
C VAL A 67 -13.24 0.22 6.72
N VAL A 68 -12.53 1.00 7.50
CA VAL A 68 -11.69 0.53 8.60
C VAL A 68 -12.14 1.09 9.94
N GLY A 69 -11.78 0.42 11.02
CA GLY A 69 -12.12 0.85 12.38
C GLY A 69 -11.94 -0.29 13.38
N LYS A 70 -12.07 0.04 14.67
CA LYS A 70 -11.98 -0.93 15.77
C LYS A 70 -12.95 -2.10 15.55
N PHE A 71 -12.61 -3.28 16.10
CA PHE A 71 -13.57 -4.37 16.18
C PHE A 71 -14.85 -3.88 16.88
N SER A 72 -16.00 -4.26 16.36
CA SER A 72 -17.33 -3.78 16.81
C SER A 72 -17.64 -2.29 16.57
N ALA A 73 -16.82 -1.51 15.89
CA ALA A 73 -17.14 -0.11 15.54
C ALA A 73 -18.39 0.03 14.63
N GLY A 74 -18.96 -1.07 14.17
CA GLY A 74 -20.21 -1.08 13.42
C GLY A 74 -20.05 -0.99 11.89
N LYS A 75 -18.86 -1.24 11.34
CA LYS A 75 -18.55 -1.22 9.89
C LYS A 75 -19.54 -2.03 9.06
N SER A 76 -19.57 -3.34 9.26
CA SER A 76 -20.46 -4.25 8.50
C SER A 76 -21.94 -3.93 8.72
N SER A 77 -22.33 -3.48 9.93
CA SER A 77 -23.71 -3.01 10.17
C SER A 77 -24.05 -1.74 9.41
N LEU A 78 -23.10 -0.80 9.31
CA LEU A 78 -23.24 0.44 8.55
C LEU A 78 -23.37 0.13 7.06
N LEU A 79 -22.51 -0.72 6.54
CA LEU A 79 -22.56 -1.15 5.13
C LEU A 79 -23.83 -1.95 4.81
N ASN A 80 -24.29 -2.83 5.71
CA ASN A 80 -25.57 -3.52 5.53
C ASN A 80 -26.77 -2.56 5.51
N ALA A 81 -26.74 -1.50 6.33
CA ALA A 81 -27.79 -0.49 6.33
C ALA A 81 -27.78 0.35 5.03
N PHE A 82 -26.60 0.58 4.44
CA PHE A 82 -26.43 1.24 3.15
C PHE A 82 -26.89 0.35 1.98
N LEU A 83 -26.50 -0.93 1.97
CA LEU A 83 -26.84 -1.89 0.92
C LEU A 83 -28.33 -2.30 0.92
N GLY A 84 -28.97 -2.25 2.10
CA GLY A 84 -30.29 -2.80 2.31
C GLY A 84 -30.27 -4.31 2.48
N LYS A 85 -31.43 -4.93 2.29
CA LYS A 85 -31.59 -6.39 2.44
C LYS A 85 -31.41 -7.10 1.11
N SER A 86 -30.77 -8.27 1.16
CA SER A 86 -30.66 -9.17 0.02
C SER A 86 -32.05 -9.71 -0.41
N ARG A 87 -32.11 -10.32 -1.58
CA ARG A 87 -33.33 -11.01 -2.06
C ARG A 87 -33.86 -12.12 -1.11
N LEU A 88 -33.01 -12.59 -0.20
CA LEU A 88 -33.38 -13.54 0.86
C LEU A 88 -33.90 -12.84 2.14
N GLY A 89 -34.00 -11.51 2.16
CA GLY A 89 -34.40 -10.73 3.33
C GLY A 89 -33.35 -10.68 4.44
N LYS A 90 -32.12 -11.15 4.16
CA LYS A 90 -30.98 -11.16 5.08
C LYS A 90 -30.00 -10.05 4.78
N ASP A 91 -29.13 -9.73 5.72
CA ASP A 91 -27.98 -8.87 5.51
C ASP A 91 -26.98 -9.55 4.56
N TYR A 92 -26.25 -8.74 3.76
CA TYR A 92 -25.18 -9.24 2.91
C TYR A 92 -23.92 -9.55 3.71
N LEU A 93 -23.55 -8.68 4.65
CA LEU A 93 -22.34 -8.82 5.43
C LEU A 93 -22.65 -9.46 6.81
N HIS A 94 -21.82 -10.40 7.21
CA HIS A 94 -21.93 -11.02 8.52
C HIS A 94 -21.50 -10.03 9.61
N THR A 95 -22.36 -9.79 10.59
CA THR A 95 -22.10 -8.86 11.71
C THR A 95 -21.61 -9.56 12.98
N GLN A 96 -21.69 -10.87 13.03
CA GLN A 96 -21.16 -11.73 14.09
C GLN A 96 -20.13 -12.67 13.47
N ILE A 97 -18.93 -12.19 13.30
CA ILE A 97 -17.86 -12.98 12.70
C ILE A 97 -17.05 -13.57 13.83
N THR A 98 -16.86 -14.91 13.81
CA THR A 98 -15.78 -15.50 14.58
C THR A 98 -14.46 -14.97 14.01
N PRO A 99 -13.48 -14.70 14.87
CA PRO A 99 -12.19 -14.15 14.43
C PRO A 99 -11.50 -14.92 13.31
N GLU A 100 -11.81 -16.20 13.15
CA GLU A 100 -11.18 -17.12 12.20
C GLU A 100 -11.70 -16.99 10.77
N THR A 101 -12.83 -16.27 10.55
CA THR A 101 -13.49 -16.15 9.24
C THR A 101 -13.50 -14.75 8.65
N ALA A 102 -12.91 -13.76 9.34
CA ALA A 102 -12.91 -12.38 8.89
C ALA A 102 -11.89 -12.15 7.79
N VAL A 103 -12.34 -12.19 6.54
CA VAL A 103 -11.56 -11.80 5.36
C VAL A 103 -12.14 -10.50 4.78
N PRO A 104 -11.33 -9.68 4.10
CA PRO A 104 -11.83 -8.49 3.41
C PRO A 104 -12.95 -8.85 2.43
N THR A 105 -14.05 -8.08 2.48
CA THR A 105 -15.17 -8.26 1.55
C THR A 105 -15.27 -7.04 0.65
N GLU A 106 -14.97 -7.22 -0.62
CA GLU A 106 -15.08 -6.21 -1.67
C GLU A 106 -16.52 -6.13 -2.15
N ILE A 107 -17.06 -4.93 -2.32
CA ILE A 107 -18.45 -4.69 -2.67
C ILE A 107 -18.49 -3.67 -3.80
N ARG A 108 -19.10 -4.03 -4.92
CA ARG A 108 -19.26 -3.11 -6.06
C ARG A 108 -20.59 -3.31 -6.80
N TYR A 109 -20.92 -2.36 -7.63
CA TYR A 109 -22.05 -2.47 -8.54
C TYR A 109 -21.80 -3.50 -9.64
N GLY A 110 -22.87 -4.16 -10.05
CA GLY A 110 -22.97 -4.93 -11.27
C GLY A 110 -24.41 -5.24 -11.59
N SER A 111 -24.74 -5.45 -12.87
CA SER A 111 -26.10 -5.71 -13.35
C SER A 111 -26.67 -7.05 -12.87
N GLU A 112 -25.81 -7.99 -12.50
CA GLU A 112 -26.16 -9.31 -11.98
C GLU A 112 -25.54 -9.55 -10.61
N GLU A 113 -26.27 -10.27 -9.74
CA GLU A 113 -25.76 -10.69 -8.44
C GLU A 113 -24.75 -11.83 -8.61
N ARG A 114 -23.50 -11.57 -8.20
CA ARG A 114 -22.43 -12.57 -8.22
C ARG A 114 -21.63 -12.51 -6.94
N ILE A 115 -21.18 -13.66 -6.44
CA ILE A 115 -20.34 -13.76 -5.25
C ILE A 115 -19.14 -14.62 -5.59
N ILE A 116 -17.96 -14.01 -5.52
CA ILE A 116 -16.70 -14.63 -5.94
C ILE A 116 -15.79 -14.75 -4.73
N LEU A 117 -15.33 -15.96 -4.46
CA LEU A 117 -14.34 -16.27 -3.44
C LEU A 117 -12.94 -16.24 -4.08
N HIS A 118 -12.08 -15.34 -3.65
CA HIS A 118 -10.68 -15.29 -4.06
C HIS A 118 -9.82 -16.05 -3.06
N ARG A 119 -9.16 -17.11 -3.50
CA ARG A 119 -8.34 -17.97 -2.65
C ARG A 119 -6.89 -17.52 -2.63
N LYS A 120 -6.18 -17.84 -1.54
CA LYS A 120 -4.74 -17.52 -1.36
C LYS A 120 -3.82 -18.18 -2.39
N ASP A 121 -4.27 -19.25 -3.04
CA ASP A 121 -3.56 -19.92 -4.14
C ASP A 121 -3.79 -19.26 -5.52
N GLY A 122 -4.54 -18.15 -5.56
CA GLY A 122 -4.89 -17.43 -6.78
C GLY A 122 -6.09 -17.98 -7.54
N THR A 123 -6.75 -19.04 -7.05
CA THR A 123 -7.97 -19.56 -7.66
C THR A 123 -9.20 -18.76 -7.26
N GLN A 124 -10.20 -18.75 -8.13
CA GLN A 124 -11.49 -18.10 -7.90
C GLN A 124 -12.62 -19.13 -7.96
N GLU A 125 -13.61 -18.95 -7.11
CA GLU A 125 -14.81 -19.80 -7.05
C GLU A 125 -16.04 -18.91 -6.93
N GLU A 126 -17.00 -19.06 -7.85
CA GLU A 126 -18.29 -18.38 -7.76
C GLU A 126 -19.28 -19.24 -6.98
N ILE A 127 -19.94 -18.64 -5.98
CA ILE A 127 -20.94 -19.30 -5.13
C ILE A 127 -22.28 -18.57 -5.17
N THR A 128 -23.33 -19.26 -4.72
CA THR A 128 -24.67 -18.66 -4.65
C THR A 128 -24.83 -17.82 -3.37
N LEU A 129 -25.78 -16.88 -3.38
CA LEU A 129 -26.13 -16.07 -2.19
C LEU A 129 -26.58 -16.97 -1.02
N GLU A 130 -27.27 -18.07 -1.32
CA GLU A 130 -27.69 -19.06 -0.31
C GLU A 130 -26.50 -19.67 0.40
N ALA A 131 -25.50 -20.17 -0.36
CA ALA A 131 -24.29 -20.75 0.17
C ALA A 131 -23.46 -19.71 0.94
N PHE A 132 -23.39 -18.49 0.43
CA PHE A 132 -22.72 -17.37 1.09
C PHE A 132 -23.36 -17.03 2.44
N THR A 133 -24.68 -16.85 2.46
CA THR A 133 -25.42 -16.52 3.71
C THR A 133 -25.51 -17.67 4.71
N ALA A 134 -25.26 -18.90 4.28
CA ALA A 134 -25.14 -20.09 5.12
C ALA A 134 -23.69 -20.34 5.61
N GLU A 135 -22.72 -19.49 5.20
CA GLU A 135 -21.29 -19.63 5.49
C GLU A 135 -20.71 -21.00 5.03
N GLU A 136 -21.21 -21.52 3.89
CA GLU A 136 -20.78 -22.79 3.32
C GLU A 136 -19.41 -22.69 2.61
N TYR A 137 -18.47 -21.97 3.22
CA TYR A 137 -17.10 -21.80 2.71
C TYR A 137 -16.09 -21.75 3.87
N ARG A 138 -14.82 -22.09 3.57
CA ARG A 138 -13.73 -22.04 4.55
C ARG A 138 -12.96 -20.73 4.44
N GLY A 139 -13.15 -19.83 5.40
CA GLY A 139 -12.49 -18.51 5.43
C GLY A 139 -10.97 -18.56 5.51
N GLU A 140 -10.38 -19.57 6.15
CA GLU A 140 -8.92 -19.71 6.31
C GLU A 140 -8.13 -19.76 4.99
N SER A 141 -8.75 -20.31 3.92
CA SER A 141 -8.14 -20.41 2.59
C SER A 141 -8.39 -19.19 1.71
N LEU A 142 -9.21 -18.23 2.17
CA LEU A 142 -9.59 -17.07 1.38
C LEU A 142 -8.58 -15.93 1.56
N HIS A 143 -8.37 -15.21 0.45
CA HIS A 143 -7.71 -13.91 0.42
C HIS A 143 -8.74 -12.78 0.58
N SER A 144 -9.81 -12.80 -0.21
CA SER A 144 -10.93 -11.87 -0.14
C SER A 144 -12.22 -12.50 -0.68
N ILE A 145 -13.35 -11.83 -0.45
CA ILE A 145 -14.66 -12.15 -1.03
C ILE A 145 -15.08 -10.94 -1.87
N GLU A 146 -15.59 -11.16 -3.07
CA GLU A 146 -16.15 -10.09 -3.90
C GLU A 146 -17.65 -10.26 -4.05
N LEU A 147 -18.42 -9.22 -3.65
CA LEU A 147 -19.85 -9.09 -3.82
C LEU A 147 -20.14 -8.11 -4.95
N ILE A 148 -20.68 -8.60 -6.04
CA ILE A 148 -21.16 -7.81 -7.17
C ILE A 148 -22.67 -7.79 -7.07
N LEU A 149 -23.27 -6.60 -6.86
CA LEU A 149 -24.68 -6.51 -6.50
C LEU A 149 -25.44 -5.50 -7.37
N PRO A 150 -26.64 -5.84 -7.86
CA PRO A 150 -27.51 -4.94 -8.63
C PRO A 150 -28.32 -4.00 -7.71
N SER A 151 -27.62 -3.29 -6.81
CA SER A 151 -28.22 -2.35 -5.86
C SER A 151 -28.25 -0.94 -6.42
N ASP A 152 -29.38 -0.23 -6.25
CA ASP A 152 -29.50 1.18 -6.68
C ASP A 152 -28.49 2.07 -5.94
N ALA A 153 -28.27 1.83 -4.65
CA ALA A 153 -27.28 2.56 -3.86
C ALA A 153 -25.85 2.38 -4.40
N LEU A 154 -25.51 1.21 -4.91
CA LEU A 154 -24.20 0.95 -5.54
C LEU A 154 -24.15 1.48 -6.98
N ARG A 155 -25.27 1.57 -7.69
CA ARG A 155 -25.31 2.16 -9.04
C ARG A 155 -24.91 3.63 -9.02
N ASP A 156 -25.33 4.36 -7.97
CA ASP A 156 -24.99 5.78 -7.80
C ASP A 156 -23.48 6.01 -7.51
N ILE A 157 -22.73 4.94 -7.24
CA ILE A 157 -21.30 4.94 -6.95
C ILE A 157 -20.58 3.82 -7.72
N ALA A 158 -20.92 3.64 -8.98
CA ALA A 158 -20.49 2.49 -9.78
C ALA A 158 -18.96 2.40 -9.99
N ALA A 159 -18.25 3.52 -9.93
CA ALA A 159 -16.79 3.55 -9.99
C ALA A 159 -16.11 3.23 -8.65
N VAL A 160 -16.86 3.17 -7.53
CA VAL A 160 -16.30 2.88 -6.19
C VAL A 160 -16.44 1.40 -5.87
N LYS A 161 -15.34 0.81 -5.40
CA LYS A 161 -15.33 -0.52 -4.78
C LYS A 161 -15.12 -0.34 -3.27
N ILE A 162 -16.17 -0.56 -2.50
CA ILE A 162 -16.12 -0.51 -1.04
C ILE A 162 -15.48 -1.81 -0.54
N VAL A 163 -14.63 -1.74 0.49
CA VAL A 163 -14.07 -2.94 1.12
C VAL A 163 -14.41 -2.96 2.61
N ASP A 164 -15.24 -3.92 3.04
CA ASP A 164 -15.45 -4.17 4.47
C ASP A 164 -14.22 -4.88 5.04
N MET A 165 -13.47 -4.15 5.85
CA MET A 165 -12.22 -4.64 6.41
C MET A 165 -12.43 -5.29 7.78
N PRO A 166 -11.67 -6.34 8.13
CA PRO A 166 -11.59 -6.83 9.50
C PRO A 166 -11.28 -5.71 10.49
N GLY A 167 -11.81 -5.82 11.72
CA GLY A 167 -11.61 -4.78 12.73
C GLY A 167 -10.19 -4.74 13.29
N PHE A 168 -9.66 -3.53 13.53
CA PHE A 168 -8.45 -3.35 14.34
C PHE A 168 -8.65 -3.91 15.76
N ASP A 169 -7.54 -4.31 16.40
CA ASP A 169 -7.51 -4.78 17.79
C ASP A 169 -8.40 -6.01 18.07
N SER A 170 -8.69 -6.79 17.05
CA SER A 170 -9.37 -8.08 17.19
C SER A 170 -8.51 -9.13 17.91
N GLY A 171 -7.22 -8.85 18.11
CA GLY A 171 -6.25 -9.79 18.67
C GLY A 171 -5.73 -10.83 17.66
N ILE A 172 -6.11 -10.68 16.38
CA ILE A 172 -5.78 -11.63 15.32
C ILE A 172 -4.82 -10.99 14.35
N GLU A 173 -3.65 -11.57 14.21
CA GLU A 173 -2.57 -11.10 13.33
C GLU A 173 -3.01 -11.04 11.85
N MET A 174 -3.84 -11.98 11.42
CA MET A 174 -4.34 -12.04 10.04
C MET A 174 -5.18 -10.80 9.65
N HIS A 175 -5.86 -10.15 10.61
CA HIS A 175 -6.63 -8.92 10.35
C HIS A 175 -5.73 -7.72 10.06
N ASN A 176 -4.61 -7.61 10.76
CA ASN A 176 -3.64 -6.54 10.50
C ASN A 176 -2.99 -6.74 9.13
N ARG A 177 -2.63 -7.97 8.75
CA ARG A 177 -2.09 -8.28 7.42
C ARG A 177 -3.08 -7.95 6.31
N ALA A 178 -4.36 -8.23 6.49
CA ALA A 178 -5.37 -7.88 5.49
C ALA A 178 -5.43 -6.37 5.25
N ILE A 179 -5.28 -5.55 6.30
CA ILE A 179 -5.24 -4.08 6.16
C ILE A 179 -3.97 -3.65 5.41
N ASP A 180 -2.82 -4.22 5.77
CA ASP A 180 -1.54 -3.93 5.14
C ASP A 180 -1.54 -4.31 3.63
N ASP A 181 -2.17 -5.42 3.27
CA ASP A 181 -2.32 -5.89 1.87
C ASP A 181 -3.19 -4.96 1.01
N TYR A 182 -4.16 -4.26 1.63
CA TYR A 182 -5.03 -3.34 0.92
C TYR A 182 -4.48 -1.92 0.82
N LEU A 183 -3.56 -1.51 1.69
CA LEU A 183 -3.01 -0.16 1.70
C LEU A 183 -2.42 0.27 0.34
N PRO A 184 -1.60 -0.55 -0.35
CA PRO A 184 -1.05 -0.17 -1.65
C PRO A 184 -2.07 -0.10 -2.80
N LYS A 185 -3.21 -0.78 -2.64
CA LYS A 185 -4.27 -0.90 -3.65
C LYS A 185 -5.38 0.11 -3.47
N SER A 186 -5.39 0.82 -2.33
CA SER A 186 -6.48 1.71 -1.95
C SER A 186 -6.28 3.12 -2.50
N HIS A 187 -7.39 3.80 -2.76
CA HIS A 187 -7.41 5.14 -3.32
C HIS A 187 -8.01 6.18 -2.36
N ALA A 188 -8.89 5.73 -1.45
CA ALA A 188 -9.48 6.52 -0.37
C ALA A 188 -9.74 5.63 0.84
N TYR A 189 -10.02 6.23 2.02
CA TYR A 189 -10.35 5.48 3.23
C TYR A 189 -11.54 6.09 3.96
N ILE A 190 -12.42 5.22 4.48
CA ILE A 190 -13.47 5.59 5.42
C ILE A 190 -13.11 4.99 6.78
N ILE A 191 -12.91 5.84 7.79
CA ILE A 191 -12.53 5.41 9.13
C ILE A 191 -13.71 5.59 10.07
N THR A 192 -14.11 4.50 10.71
CA THR A 192 -15.29 4.46 11.60
C THR A 192 -14.87 4.47 13.06
N PHE A 193 -15.57 5.28 13.85
CA PHE A 193 -15.45 5.37 15.30
C PHE A 193 -16.82 5.14 15.94
N GLU A 194 -16.86 4.50 17.10
CA GLU A 194 -18.10 4.35 17.85
C GLU A 194 -18.36 5.60 18.71
N ALA A 195 -19.55 6.18 18.64
CA ALA A 195 -19.90 7.40 19.37
C ALA A 195 -19.85 7.25 20.89
N SER A 196 -20.09 6.03 21.41
CA SER A 196 -20.02 5.72 22.85
C SER A 196 -18.60 5.56 23.39
N GLU A 197 -17.62 5.29 22.49
CA GLU A 197 -16.20 5.18 22.82
C GLU A 197 -15.36 5.97 21.81
N PRO A 198 -15.38 7.30 21.82
CA PRO A 198 -14.70 8.13 20.83
C PRO A 198 -13.19 8.21 21.10
N LEU A 199 -12.57 7.05 21.34
CA LEU A 199 -11.13 6.94 21.57
C LEU A 199 -10.47 6.39 20.31
N ILE A 200 -9.48 7.11 19.82
CA ILE A 200 -8.62 6.59 18.79
C ILE A 200 -7.61 5.64 19.44
N ALA A 201 -7.80 4.35 19.23
CA ALA A 201 -6.84 3.35 19.68
C ALA A 201 -5.45 3.56 19.03
N ASP A 202 -4.37 3.22 19.72
CA ASP A 202 -3.00 3.37 19.22
C ASP A 202 -2.77 2.69 17.86
N SER A 203 -3.49 1.62 17.58
CA SER A 203 -3.49 0.94 16.28
C SER A 203 -4.04 1.83 15.16
N ILE A 204 -5.14 2.54 15.43
CA ILE A 204 -5.75 3.48 14.48
C ILE A 204 -4.87 4.72 14.31
N VAL A 205 -4.29 5.26 15.39
CA VAL A 205 -3.35 6.39 15.30
C VAL A 205 -2.21 6.09 14.33
N ARG A 206 -1.63 4.90 14.42
CA ARG A 206 -0.54 4.48 13.53
C ARG A 206 -1.00 4.38 12.09
N PHE A 207 -2.14 3.75 11.86
CA PHE A 207 -2.73 3.64 10.54
C PHE A 207 -3.03 5.03 9.93
N LEU A 208 -3.56 5.97 10.73
CA LEU A 208 -3.78 7.35 10.29
C LEU A 208 -2.48 8.06 9.90
N GLN A 209 -1.42 7.87 10.68
CA GLN A 209 -0.11 8.45 10.38
C GLN A 209 0.46 7.89 9.07
N GLU A 210 0.23 6.61 8.80
CA GLU A 210 0.60 5.95 7.56
C GLU A 210 -0.19 6.50 6.37
N LEU A 211 -1.51 6.63 6.47
CA LEU A 211 -2.34 7.25 5.43
C LEU A 211 -1.90 8.68 5.11
N LYS A 212 -1.49 9.44 6.14
CA LYS A 212 -0.94 10.79 5.95
C LYS A 212 0.35 10.78 5.12
N LEU A 213 1.25 9.82 5.37
CA LEU A 213 2.49 9.66 4.59
C LEU A 213 2.22 9.43 3.10
N HIS A 214 1.12 8.76 2.78
CA HIS A 214 0.71 8.45 1.41
C HIS A 214 -0.24 9.48 0.80
N GLU A 215 -0.52 10.58 1.51
CA GLU A 215 -1.47 11.63 1.07
C GLU A 215 -2.84 11.06 0.65
N MET A 216 -3.27 9.98 1.34
CA MET A 216 -4.51 9.30 1.00
C MET A 216 -5.72 10.10 1.49
N PRO A 217 -6.75 10.28 0.65
CA PRO A 217 -8.02 10.86 1.08
C PRO A 217 -8.65 10.05 2.20
N VAL A 218 -8.98 10.70 3.31
CA VAL A 218 -9.58 10.07 4.49
C VAL A 218 -10.92 10.75 4.81
N ARG A 219 -11.97 9.95 5.05
CA ARG A 219 -13.27 10.38 5.53
C ARG A 219 -13.53 9.75 6.89
N LEU A 220 -14.04 10.53 7.84
CA LEU A 220 -14.28 10.09 9.22
C LEU A 220 -15.77 9.92 9.49
N VAL A 221 -16.16 8.76 10.04
CA VAL A 221 -17.56 8.42 10.31
C VAL A 221 -17.73 8.02 11.76
N LEU A 222 -18.61 8.71 12.48
CA LEU A 222 -19.01 8.39 13.83
C LEU A 222 -20.29 7.54 13.79
N THR A 223 -20.17 6.28 14.14
CA THR A 223 -21.26 5.29 14.10
C THR A 223 -22.01 5.22 15.43
N LYS A 224 -23.18 4.56 15.43
CA LYS A 224 -24.01 4.34 16.64
C LYS A 224 -24.38 5.63 17.35
N ALA A 225 -24.64 6.70 16.60
CA ALA A 225 -25.01 8.01 17.14
C ALA A 225 -26.30 7.97 17.98
N ASP A 226 -27.16 6.99 17.74
CA ASP A 226 -28.39 6.70 18.50
C ASP A 226 -28.17 6.20 19.93
N LYS A 227 -26.95 5.78 20.29
CA LYS A 227 -26.63 5.23 21.61
C LYS A 227 -26.15 6.26 22.63
N VAL A 228 -25.98 7.50 22.20
CA VAL A 228 -25.44 8.58 23.03
C VAL A 228 -26.37 9.79 23.03
N THR A 229 -26.28 10.64 24.09
CA THR A 229 -27.01 11.91 24.14
C THR A 229 -26.40 12.93 23.17
N ALA A 230 -27.16 14.00 22.85
CA ALA A 230 -26.66 15.07 21.98
C ALA A 230 -25.37 15.72 22.52
N GLU A 231 -25.25 15.87 23.85
CA GLU A 231 -24.05 16.43 24.51
C GLU A 231 -22.84 15.46 24.35
N GLN A 232 -23.07 14.16 24.59
CA GLN A 232 -22.04 13.14 24.42
C GLN A 232 -21.60 13.06 22.95
N LEU A 233 -22.54 13.16 22.00
CA LEU A 233 -22.24 13.15 20.57
C LEU A 233 -21.38 14.37 20.18
N ALA A 234 -21.70 15.57 20.70
CA ALA A 234 -20.91 16.77 20.46
C ALA A 234 -19.48 16.64 21.03
N ALA A 235 -19.35 16.09 22.24
CA ALA A 235 -18.05 15.82 22.86
C ALA A 235 -17.24 14.78 22.05
N ALA A 236 -17.89 13.71 21.58
CA ALA A 236 -17.26 12.70 20.74
C ALA A 236 -16.74 13.29 19.42
N LYS A 237 -17.54 14.13 18.76
CA LYS A 237 -17.11 14.85 17.54
C LYS A 237 -15.89 15.72 17.79
N ALA A 238 -15.92 16.54 18.84
CA ALA A 238 -14.81 17.43 19.18
C ALA A 238 -13.52 16.64 19.48
N GLN A 239 -13.63 15.51 20.18
CA GLN A 239 -12.48 14.64 20.47
C GLN A 239 -11.88 14.07 19.19
N ILE A 240 -12.69 13.45 18.31
CA ILE A 240 -12.20 12.85 17.07
C ILE A 240 -11.62 13.91 16.13
N GLN A 241 -12.22 15.09 16.03
CA GLN A 241 -11.68 16.19 15.21
C GLN A 241 -10.33 16.68 15.75
N SER A 242 -10.18 16.82 17.07
CA SER A 242 -8.91 17.16 17.72
C SER A 242 -7.83 16.13 17.43
N ASP A 243 -8.17 14.86 17.52
CA ASP A 243 -7.25 13.77 17.25
C ASP A 243 -6.89 13.68 15.76
N ALA A 244 -7.84 13.91 14.85
CA ALA A 244 -7.59 13.98 13.41
C ALA A 244 -6.63 15.13 13.05
N ALA A 245 -6.84 16.31 13.64
CA ALA A 245 -5.93 17.45 13.48
C ALA A 245 -4.52 17.10 13.97
N LYS A 246 -4.40 16.42 15.10
CA LYS A 246 -3.12 16.02 15.70
C LYS A 246 -2.39 14.95 14.89
N TYR A 247 -3.08 13.89 14.45
CA TYR A 247 -2.47 12.70 13.86
C TYR A 247 -2.45 12.74 12.33
N LEU A 248 -3.49 13.28 11.68
CA LEU A 248 -3.55 13.43 10.21
C LEU A 248 -3.06 14.81 9.76
N GLY A 249 -3.05 15.81 10.63
CA GLY A 249 -2.76 17.20 10.27
C GLY A 249 -3.90 17.87 9.49
N ILE A 250 -5.12 17.32 9.55
CA ILE A 250 -6.33 17.85 8.91
C ILE A 250 -7.10 18.63 9.97
N ALA A 251 -6.97 19.96 9.96
CA ALA A 251 -7.59 20.83 10.98
C ALA A 251 -9.12 20.77 10.95
N ASP A 252 -9.72 20.64 9.78
CA ASP A 252 -11.18 20.61 9.55
C ASP A 252 -11.59 19.27 8.90
N ALA A 253 -11.19 18.15 9.51
CA ALA A 253 -11.59 16.83 9.01
C ALA A 253 -13.12 16.70 9.01
N ALA A 254 -13.71 16.46 7.83
CA ALA A 254 -15.13 16.22 7.71
C ALA A 254 -15.48 14.95 8.51
N LEU A 255 -16.19 15.13 9.62
CA LEU A 255 -16.67 14.06 10.48
C LEU A 255 -18.18 14.00 10.42
N VAL A 256 -18.69 12.92 9.85
CA VAL A 256 -20.13 12.68 9.76
C VAL A 256 -20.63 11.70 10.82
N THR A 257 -21.93 11.68 11.06
CA THR A 257 -22.56 10.76 12.01
C THR A 257 -23.56 9.87 11.33
N THR A 258 -23.63 8.60 11.76
CA THR A 258 -24.53 7.61 11.18
C THR A 258 -25.17 6.74 12.26
N THR A 259 -26.35 6.19 11.91
CA THR A 259 -27.09 5.23 12.73
C THR A 259 -27.50 4.05 11.84
N ALA A 260 -26.89 2.88 12.07
CA ALA A 260 -27.09 1.69 11.24
C ALA A 260 -28.21 0.75 11.73
N LYS A 261 -28.64 0.87 13.01
CA LYS A 261 -29.64 0.00 13.63
C LYS A 261 -30.64 0.80 14.46
N GLY A 262 -31.79 0.22 14.72
CA GLY A 262 -32.84 0.84 15.54
C GLY A 262 -34.00 1.38 14.72
N LYS A 263 -34.79 2.30 15.31
CA LYS A 263 -35.99 2.84 14.66
C LYS A 263 -35.67 3.95 13.65
N ASN A 264 -34.56 4.63 13.84
CA ASN A 264 -34.15 5.79 13.03
C ASN A 264 -32.81 5.47 12.37
N VAL A 265 -32.80 4.52 11.41
CA VAL A 265 -31.62 4.23 10.60
C VAL A 265 -31.34 5.45 9.71
N ASP A 266 -30.13 5.98 9.79
CA ASP A 266 -29.67 7.10 8.97
C ASP A 266 -28.24 6.84 8.50
N VAL A 267 -28.10 6.58 7.22
CA VAL A 267 -26.83 6.37 6.50
C VAL A 267 -26.62 7.40 5.39
N THR A 268 -27.42 8.45 5.37
CA THR A 268 -27.37 9.51 4.34
C THR A 268 -25.98 10.09 4.22
N ALA A 269 -25.35 10.38 5.37
CA ALA A 269 -24.01 10.93 5.38
C ALA A 269 -22.93 9.97 4.83
N LEU A 270 -23.10 8.66 4.96
CA LEU A 270 -22.23 7.68 4.28
C LEU A 270 -22.44 7.70 2.77
N GLN A 271 -23.70 7.79 2.33
CA GLN A 271 -24.03 7.89 0.92
C GLN A 271 -23.42 9.15 0.29
N GLU A 272 -23.51 10.29 0.96
CA GLU A 272 -22.89 11.55 0.53
C GLU A 272 -21.36 11.41 0.39
N ILE A 273 -20.67 10.82 1.38
CA ILE A 273 -19.23 10.54 1.31
C ILE A 273 -18.87 9.65 0.11
N LEU A 274 -19.64 8.60 -0.14
CA LEU A 274 -19.38 7.69 -1.26
C LEU A 274 -19.62 8.37 -2.60
N GLN A 275 -20.63 9.26 -2.69
CA GLN A 275 -20.88 10.07 -3.88
C GLN A 275 -19.80 11.12 -4.12
N GLU A 276 -19.21 11.71 -3.06
CA GLU A 276 -18.03 12.58 -3.18
C GLU A 276 -16.84 11.80 -3.77
N ILE A 277 -16.59 10.58 -3.29
CA ILE A 277 -15.51 9.72 -3.81
C ILE A 277 -15.80 9.32 -5.26
N GLU A 278 -17.05 9.04 -5.60
CA GLU A 278 -17.48 8.78 -6.98
C GLU A 278 -17.20 9.98 -7.89
N ALA A 279 -17.54 11.19 -7.43
CA ALA A 279 -17.27 12.42 -8.17
C ALA A 279 -15.76 12.70 -8.37
N GLU A 280 -14.89 12.22 -7.47
CA GLU A 280 -13.43 12.31 -7.58
C GLU A 280 -12.83 11.16 -8.40
N SER A 281 -13.61 10.15 -8.80
CA SER A 281 -13.14 8.89 -9.39
C SER A 281 -12.34 9.07 -10.68
N GLU A 282 -12.76 9.97 -11.55
CA GLU A 282 -12.03 10.30 -12.79
C GLU A 282 -10.66 10.90 -12.51
N THR A 283 -10.56 11.82 -11.55
CA THR A 283 -9.30 12.46 -11.15
C THR A 283 -8.35 11.42 -10.53
N ILE A 284 -8.88 10.53 -9.71
CA ILE A 284 -8.09 9.43 -9.11
C ILE A 284 -7.60 8.48 -10.20
N PHE A 285 -8.47 8.09 -11.12
CA PHE A 285 -8.13 7.23 -12.26
C PHE A 285 -7.04 7.87 -13.11
N GLU A 286 -7.24 9.11 -13.53
CA GLU A 286 -6.29 9.83 -14.36
C GLU A 286 -4.91 9.90 -13.70
N ARG A 287 -4.85 10.36 -12.46
CA ARG A 287 -3.59 10.46 -11.71
C ARG A 287 -2.87 9.11 -11.62
N THR A 288 -3.59 8.04 -11.32
CA THR A 288 -3.01 6.70 -11.17
C THR A 288 -2.51 6.17 -12.51
N THR A 289 -3.33 6.29 -13.56
CA THR A 289 -3.03 5.77 -14.89
C THR A 289 -1.96 6.60 -15.59
N ARG A 290 -2.02 7.94 -15.51
CA ARG A 290 -1.00 8.84 -16.08
C ARG A 290 0.40 8.60 -15.52
N THR A 291 0.52 8.38 -14.22
CA THR A 291 1.82 8.07 -13.60
C THR A 291 2.44 6.83 -14.24
N ARG A 292 1.65 5.81 -14.50
CA ARG A 292 2.11 4.58 -15.17
C ARG A 292 2.46 4.82 -16.63
N ILE A 293 1.57 5.48 -17.39
CA ILE A 293 1.80 5.80 -18.79
C ILE A 293 3.12 6.57 -18.95
N LYS A 294 3.35 7.59 -18.13
CA LYS A 294 4.59 8.38 -18.18
C LYS A 294 5.84 7.57 -17.92
N LYS A 295 5.77 6.63 -16.96
CA LYS A 295 6.90 5.73 -16.68
C LYS A 295 7.25 4.87 -17.91
N GLU A 296 6.26 4.22 -18.52
CA GLU A 296 6.48 3.33 -19.66
C GLU A 296 6.85 4.10 -20.92
N ALA A 297 6.23 5.27 -21.15
CA ALA A 297 6.60 6.16 -22.25
C ALA A 297 8.06 6.63 -22.13
N ALA A 298 8.55 6.96 -20.91
CA ALA A 298 9.95 7.33 -20.71
C ALA A 298 10.91 6.17 -21.07
N ARG A 299 10.55 4.94 -20.75
CA ARG A 299 11.32 3.73 -21.12
C ARG A 299 11.38 3.54 -22.63
N THR A 300 10.25 3.75 -23.31
CA THR A 300 10.14 3.67 -24.77
C THR A 300 10.95 4.77 -25.45
N GLU A 301 10.89 6.00 -24.94
CA GLU A 301 11.69 7.12 -25.42
C GLU A 301 13.18 6.84 -25.30
N GLU A 302 13.63 6.31 -24.15
CA GLU A 302 15.03 5.95 -23.92
C GLU A 302 15.53 4.93 -24.96
N TYR A 303 14.73 3.89 -25.26
CA TYR A 303 15.06 2.92 -26.29
C TYR A 303 15.18 3.55 -27.68
N LEU A 304 14.17 4.33 -28.07
CA LEU A 304 14.12 4.95 -29.40
C LEU A 304 15.27 5.94 -29.61
N ALA A 305 15.51 6.82 -28.62
CA ALA A 305 16.59 7.77 -28.70
C ALA A 305 17.97 7.10 -28.74
N ALA A 306 18.17 6.03 -27.94
CA ALA A 306 19.41 5.25 -28.01
C ALA A 306 19.61 4.60 -29.39
N SER A 307 18.55 4.01 -29.95
CA SER A 307 18.58 3.36 -31.25
C SER A 307 18.83 4.34 -32.39
N ILE A 308 18.18 5.52 -32.38
CA ILE A 308 18.38 6.57 -33.39
C ILE A 308 19.82 7.10 -33.33
N LYS A 309 20.32 7.43 -32.13
CA LYS A 309 21.69 7.95 -31.95
C LYS A 309 22.76 6.98 -32.48
N LYS A 310 22.55 5.70 -32.26
CA LYS A 310 23.53 4.64 -32.63
C LYS A 310 23.42 4.19 -34.09
N ALA A 311 22.31 4.51 -34.78
CA ALA A 311 22.07 4.07 -36.17
C ALA A 311 23.07 4.69 -37.18
N ASP A 312 23.64 5.85 -36.89
CA ASP A 312 24.57 6.59 -37.76
C ASP A 312 26.05 6.25 -37.48
N LEU A 313 26.37 5.42 -36.46
CA LEU A 313 27.75 5.09 -36.11
C LEU A 313 28.44 4.18 -37.12
N ALA A 314 29.74 4.40 -37.38
CA ALA A 314 30.57 3.47 -38.16
C ALA A 314 30.77 2.13 -37.44
N PRO A 315 31.13 1.01 -38.15
CA PRO A 315 31.30 -0.30 -37.53
C PRO A 315 32.26 -0.33 -36.35
N ASP A 316 33.39 0.36 -36.48
CA ASP A 316 34.40 0.45 -35.42
C ASP A 316 33.92 1.30 -34.22
N GLU A 317 33.17 2.35 -34.52
CA GLU A 317 32.54 3.21 -33.49
C GLU A 317 31.44 2.46 -32.73
N LEU A 318 30.66 1.61 -33.43
CA LEU A 318 29.65 0.77 -32.78
C LEU A 318 30.28 -0.25 -31.82
N ALA A 319 31.38 -0.91 -32.26
CA ALA A 319 32.09 -1.85 -31.40
C ALA A 319 32.68 -1.17 -30.16
N ALA A 320 33.20 0.07 -30.33
CA ALA A 320 33.69 0.87 -29.21
C ALA A 320 32.55 1.29 -28.24
N GLU A 321 31.39 1.64 -28.78
CA GLU A 321 30.19 2.01 -28.01
C GLU A 321 29.62 0.80 -27.24
N GLU A 322 29.61 -0.39 -27.86
CA GLU A 322 29.22 -1.64 -27.18
C GLU A 322 30.11 -1.94 -25.99
N GLU A 323 31.42 -1.81 -26.17
CA GLU A 323 32.37 -2.04 -25.07
C GLU A 323 32.27 -0.94 -24.01
N ALA A 324 31.97 0.29 -24.38
CA ALA A 324 31.70 1.38 -23.47
C ALA A 324 30.41 1.12 -22.67
N CYS A 325 29.33 0.71 -23.34
CA CYS A 325 28.06 0.36 -22.72
C CYS A 325 28.24 -0.81 -21.72
N ARG A 326 28.97 -1.86 -22.12
CA ARG A 326 29.26 -2.98 -21.22
C ARG A 326 30.03 -2.56 -19.97
N ARG A 327 31.08 -1.75 -20.15
CA ARG A 327 31.85 -1.21 -19.02
C ARG A 327 31.02 -0.32 -18.11
N GLN A 328 30.10 0.43 -18.66
CA GLN A 328 29.19 1.30 -17.91
C GLN A 328 28.19 0.46 -17.09
N LEU A 329 27.64 -0.60 -17.68
CA LEU A 329 26.81 -1.58 -17.00
C LEU A 329 27.48 -2.22 -15.79
N GLU A 330 28.73 -2.64 -15.94
CA GLU A 330 29.53 -3.16 -14.83
C GLU A 330 29.76 -2.11 -13.72
N ARG A 331 29.98 -0.85 -14.12
CA ARG A 331 30.09 0.27 -13.19
C ARG A 331 28.79 0.52 -12.44
N LEU A 332 27.65 0.54 -13.15
CA LEU A 332 26.32 0.71 -12.57
C LEU A 332 26.04 -0.38 -11.54
N LYS A 333 26.19 -1.65 -11.92
CA LYS A 333 26.04 -2.78 -11.00
C LYS A 333 26.93 -2.67 -9.77
N SER A 334 28.21 -2.31 -9.97
CA SER A 334 29.16 -2.12 -8.89
C SER A 334 28.78 -0.95 -7.97
N SER A 335 28.29 0.15 -8.53
CA SER A 335 27.85 1.31 -7.77
C SER A 335 26.58 1.04 -6.97
N LEU A 336 25.61 0.34 -7.55
CA LEU A 336 24.40 -0.11 -6.88
C LEU A 336 24.75 -1.03 -5.70
N GLU A 337 25.62 -2.01 -5.89
CA GLU A 337 26.03 -2.93 -4.83
C GLU A 337 26.83 -2.22 -3.72
N LYS A 338 27.62 -1.20 -4.06
CA LYS A 338 28.31 -0.36 -3.08
C LYS A 338 27.33 0.44 -2.22
N GLU A 339 26.33 1.11 -2.83
CA GLU A 339 25.32 1.86 -2.10
C GLU A 339 24.47 0.95 -1.20
N LYS A 340 24.08 -0.22 -1.72
CA LYS A 340 23.40 -1.26 -0.95
C LYS A 340 24.21 -1.71 0.26
N SER A 341 25.47 -2.06 0.07
CA SER A 341 26.37 -2.48 1.15
C SER A 341 26.60 -1.37 2.19
N ALA A 342 26.61 -0.11 1.76
CA ALA A 342 26.69 1.03 2.66
C ALA A 342 25.41 1.22 3.48
N PHE A 343 24.24 1.01 2.86
CA PHE A 343 22.97 1.12 3.55
C PHE A 343 22.72 -0.04 4.52
N VAL A 344 23.07 -1.28 4.16
CA VAL A 344 22.95 -2.46 5.04
C VAL A 344 23.70 -2.23 6.37
N ARG A 345 24.88 -1.60 6.36
CA ARG A 345 25.58 -1.24 7.60
C ARG A 345 24.82 -0.23 8.47
N GLN A 346 24.02 0.64 7.86
CA GLN A 346 23.20 1.61 8.59
C GLN A 346 21.95 0.98 9.24
N ILE A 347 21.54 -0.22 8.81
CA ILE A 347 20.42 -0.94 9.41
C ILE A 347 20.70 -1.29 10.87
N ASP A 348 21.91 -1.76 11.16
CA ASP A 348 22.32 -2.09 12.53
C ASP A 348 22.31 -0.86 13.43
N GLU A 349 22.77 0.27 12.92
CA GLU A 349 22.74 1.54 13.64
C GLU A 349 21.32 2.01 13.91
N SER A 350 20.44 1.93 12.90
CA SER A 350 19.01 2.27 13.07
C SER A 350 18.33 1.35 14.09
N ALA A 351 18.58 0.05 14.05
CA ALA A 351 17.99 -0.88 15.01
C ALA A 351 18.40 -0.54 16.45
N MET A 352 19.69 -0.21 16.68
CA MET A 352 20.18 0.23 17.99
C MET A 352 19.57 1.57 18.43
N ASN A 353 19.48 2.55 17.54
CA ASN A 353 18.88 3.86 17.85
C ASN A 353 17.40 3.74 18.24
N ILE A 354 16.67 2.88 17.51
CA ILE A 354 15.28 2.59 17.81
C ILE A 354 15.15 1.80 19.13
N GLY A 355 16.04 0.84 19.37
CA GLY A 355 16.15 0.13 20.66
C GLY A 355 16.36 1.09 21.82
N GLY A 356 17.27 2.04 21.69
CA GLY A 356 17.50 3.11 22.70
C GLY A 356 16.27 3.98 22.93
N SER A 357 15.49 4.28 21.89
CA SER A 357 14.22 5.00 22.01
C SER A 357 13.18 4.19 22.79
N VAL A 358 13.13 2.88 22.56
CA VAL A 358 12.27 1.94 23.29
C VAL A 358 12.69 1.85 24.75
N GLU A 359 13.98 1.73 25.01
CA GLU A 359 14.54 1.74 26.37
C GLU A 359 14.13 2.99 27.13
N ALA A 360 14.34 4.17 26.54
CA ALA A 360 13.97 5.46 27.15
C ALA A 360 12.47 5.54 27.46
N ALA A 361 11.61 5.04 26.55
CA ALA A 361 10.16 5.01 26.78
C ALA A 361 9.76 4.09 27.94
N LEU A 362 10.38 2.91 28.04
CA LEU A 362 10.13 1.95 29.11
C LEU A 362 10.66 2.47 30.47
N GLN A 363 11.85 3.07 30.48
CA GLN A 363 12.43 3.68 31.67
C GLN A 363 11.60 4.87 32.14
N GLY A 364 11.11 5.72 31.23
CA GLY A 364 10.20 6.83 31.55
C GLY A 364 8.88 6.39 32.16
N ALA A 365 8.41 5.21 31.81
CA ALA A 365 7.17 4.61 32.36
C ALA A 365 7.41 3.64 33.53
N SER A 366 8.66 3.52 34.04
CA SER A 366 9.03 2.51 35.05
C SER A 366 8.17 2.57 36.31
N GLY A 367 7.86 3.78 36.81
CA GLY A 367 7.00 3.94 38.00
C GLY A 367 5.58 3.43 37.82
N ASP A 368 4.99 3.58 36.63
CA ASP A 368 3.68 3.02 36.30
C ASP A 368 3.74 1.49 36.17
N LEU A 369 4.78 0.97 35.53
CA LEU A 369 5.02 -0.46 35.41
C LEU A 369 5.28 -1.13 36.77
N GLU A 370 6.09 -0.52 37.66
CA GLU A 370 6.30 -0.94 39.03
C GLU A 370 4.96 -1.04 39.77
N ARG A 371 4.10 -0.02 39.66
CA ARG A 371 2.79 0.01 40.31
C ARG A 371 1.86 -1.09 39.80
N LEU A 372 1.81 -1.31 38.49
CA LEU A 372 1.01 -2.40 37.88
C LEU A 372 1.50 -3.77 38.35
N MET A 373 2.82 -4.00 38.39
CA MET A 373 3.41 -5.25 38.89
C MET A 373 3.10 -5.47 40.37
N MET A 374 3.20 -4.42 41.20
CA MET A 374 2.87 -4.50 42.62
C MET A 374 1.40 -4.90 42.86
N ASN A 375 0.48 -4.49 41.99
CA ASN A 375 -0.93 -4.82 42.04
C ASN A 375 -1.27 -6.17 41.40
N GLY A 376 -0.29 -6.92 40.89
CA GLY A 376 -0.51 -8.18 40.18
C GLY A 376 -1.20 -8.03 38.82
N SER A 377 -1.19 -6.82 38.25
CA SER A 377 -1.80 -6.53 36.96
C SER A 377 -0.90 -6.97 35.79
N ASN A 378 -1.51 -7.36 34.68
CA ASN A 378 -0.78 -7.71 33.48
C ASN A 378 -0.14 -6.45 32.82
N ILE A 379 1.21 -6.39 32.82
CA ILE A 379 1.96 -5.28 32.24
C ILE A 379 2.19 -5.39 30.74
N SER A 380 1.87 -6.55 30.14
CA SER A 380 2.16 -6.85 28.72
C SER A 380 1.54 -5.84 27.78
N ALA A 381 0.28 -5.49 27.99
CA ALA A 381 -0.42 -4.52 27.14
C ALA A 381 0.23 -3.13 27.19
N LYS A 382 0.66 -2.69 28.38
CA LYS A 382 1.32 -1.40 28.56
C LYS A 382 2.71 -1.36 27.95
N ILE A 383 3.52 -2.42 28.15
CA ILE A 383 4.84 -2.55 27.51
C ILE A 383 4.69 -2.61 26.00
N ASN A 384 3.77 -3.41 25.49
CA ASN A 384 3.51 -3.51 24.05
C ASN A 384 3.14 -2.15 23.44
N ALA A 385 2.29 -1.36 24.08
CA ALA A 385 1.93 -0.03 23.62
C ALA A 385 3.15 0.92 23.58
N LEU A 386 3.96 0.93 24.64
CA LEU A 386 5.17 1.76 24.73
C LEU A 386 6.23 1.36 23.68
N VAL A 387 6.51 0.07 23.55
CA VAL A 387 7.45 -0.45 22.55
C VAL A 387 7.01 -0.08 21.15
N ARG A 388 5.75 -0.30 20.82
CA ARG A 388 5.19 0.05 19.51
C ARG A 388 5.29 1.54 19.23
N GLN A 389 4.90 2.39 20.18
CA GLN A 389 4.95 3.85 20.02
C GLN A 389 6.39 4.32 19.81
N ALA A 390 7.32 3.86 20.62
CA ALA A 390 8.72 4.25 20.52
C ALA A 390 9.38 3.71 19.24
N ALA A 391 9.12 2.47 18.86
CA ALA A 391 9.64 1.87 17.64
C ALA A 391 9.12 2.61 16.39
N LEU A 392 7.84 2.96 16.33
CA LEU A 392 7.27 3.76 15.25
C LEU A 392 7.89 5.15 15.16
N ALA A 393 8.01 5.84 16.29
CA ALA A 393 8.66 7.15 16.34
C ALA A 393 10.12 7.06 15.87
N GLY A 394 10.85 6.04 16.30
CA GLY A 394 12.23 5.80 15.91
C GLY A 394 12.39 5.43 14.43
N LEU A 395 11.51 4.60 13.88
CA LEU A 395 11.50 4.30 12.44
C LEU A 395 11.29 5.57 11.62
N LYS A 396 10.34 6.40 12.01
CA LYS A 396 10.04 7.64 11.31
C LYS A 396 11.16 8.68 11.44
N SER A 397 11.80 8.79 12.60
CA SER A 397 12.84 9.81 12.84
C SER A 397 14.23 9.40 12.41
N ASP A 398 14.58 8.09 12.43
CA ASP A 398 15.92 7.59 12.12
C ASP A 398 15.96 6.78 10.82
N PHE A 399 15.12 5.77 10.66
CA PHE A 399 15.19 4.85 9.51
C PHE A 399 14.62 5.45 8.21
N GLU A 400 13.45 6.07 8.25
CA GLU A 400 12.80 6.65 7.06
C GLU A 400 13.69 7.69 6.35
N PRO A 401 14.35 8.66 7.05
CA PRO A 401 15.27 9.59 6.40
C PRO A 401 16.52 8.91 5.82
N ARG A 402 16.97 7.79 6.40
CA ARG A 402 18.11 7.01 5.88
C ARG A 402 17.71 6.25 4.61
N LEU A 403 16.55 5.61 4.64
CA LEU A 403 15.99 4.92 3.47
C LEU A 403 15.76 5.91 2.32
N HIS A 404 15.18 7.07 2.60
CA HIS A 404 14.97 8.10 1.58
C HIS A 404 16.29 8.56 0.93
N ARG A 405 17.33 8.81 1.73
CA ARG A 405 18.68 9.14 1.23
C ARG A 405 19.32 7.99 0.44
N TYR A 406 19.07 6.75 0.84
CA TYR A 406 19.54 5.59 0.08
C TYR A 406 18.87 5.54 -1.30
N LEU A 407 17.55 5.64 -1.37
CA LEU A 407 16.80 5.64 -2.62
C LEU A 407 17.19 6.81 -3.52
N GLN A 408 17.40 7.99 -2.94
CA GLN A 408 17.90 9.15 -3.68
C GLN A 408 19.27 8.88 -4.31
N ARG A 409 20.21 8.30 -3.56
CA ARG A 409 21.53 7.93 -4.10
C ARG A 409 21.46 6.86 -5.18
N ILE A 410 20.55 5.88 -5.03
CA ILE A 410 20.29 4.90 -6.09
C ILE A 410 19.77 5.62 -7.35
N ALA A 411 18.81 6.53 -7.18
CA ALA A 411 18.31 7.35 -8.27
C ALA A 411 19.40 8.16 -8.95
N ASP A 412 20.26 8.82 -8.16
CA ASP A 412 21.40 9.61 -8.67
C ASP A 412 22.40 8.73 -9.44
N VAL A 413 22.72 7.54 -8.94
CA VAL A 413 23.60 6.58 -9.62
C VAL A 413 23.03 6.18 -10.97
N VAL A 414 21.75 5.82 -11.02
CA VAL A 414 21.07 5.45 -12.25
C VAL A 414 20.97 6.64 -13.21
N GLN A 415 20.65 7.83 -12.69
CA GLN A 415 20.55 9.06 -13.47
C GLN A 415 21.87 9.50 -14.09
N ILE A 416 22.98 9.48 -13.33
CA ILE A 416 24.31 9.88 -13.84
C ILE A 416 24.71 8.99 -15.02
N ASP A 417 24.45 7.69 -14.94
CA ASP A 417 24.76 6.76 -16.01
C ASP A 417 23.84 6.94 -17.24
N ILE A 418 22.58 7.29 -17.05
CA ILE A 418 21.63 7.58 -18.14
C ILE A 418 21.89 8.97 -18.74
N ALA A 419 22.12 9.99 -17.90
CA ALA A 419 22.41 11.35 -18.38
C ALA A 419 23.70 11.45 -19.17
N ALA A 420 24.68 10.59 -18.90
CA ALA A 420 25.89 10.48 -19.72
C ALA A 420 25.59 10.02 -21.16
N GLN A 421 24.48 9.29 -21.35
CA GLN A 421 24.03 8.82 -22.67
C GLN A 421 22.99 9.75 -23.30
N MET A 422 22.19 10.44 -22.49
CA MET A 422 21.05 11.28 -22.92
C MET A 422 20.97 12.59 -22.13
N PRO A 423 21.82 13.57 -22.42
CA PRO A 423 21.86 14.84 -21.67
C PRO A 423 20.60 15.73 -21.82
N GLN A 424 19.57 15.27 -22.54
CA GLN A 424 18.35 16.04 -22.83
C GLN A 424 17.15 15.63 -21.94
N LEU A 425 17.23 14.54 -21.17
CA LEU A 425 16.12 14.08 -20.31
C LEU A 425 16.23 14.65 -18.89
N SER A 426 15.13 15.21 -18.37
CA SER A 426 15.07 15.64 -16.96
C SER A 426 14.83 14.45 -16.02
N PRO A 427 15.18 14.55 -14.71
CA PRO A 427 14.90 13.52 -13.72
C PRO A 427 13.42 13.14 -13.63
N GLU A 428 12.52 14.10 -13.82
CA GLU A 428 11.07 13.89 -13.82
C GLU A 428 10.62 13.07 -15.03
N GLN A 429 11.21 13.30 -16.20
CA GLN A 429 10.97 12.52 -17.42
C GLN A 429 11.48 11.08 -17.32
N MET A 430 12.48 10.83 -16.47
CA MET A 430 13.00 9.49 -16.21
C MET A 430 12.15 8.66 -15.21
N GLY A 431 11.06 9.19 -14.68
CA GLY A 431 10.15 8.49 -13.76
C GLY A 431 10.78 8.12 -12.40
N MET A 432 11.96 8.68 -12.06
CA MET A 432 12.71 8.32 -10.87
C MET A 432 12.00 8.72 -9.56
N ASP A 433 11.32 9.88 -9.56
CA ASP A 433 10.53 10.33 -8.41
C ASP A 433 9.34 9.41 -8.14
N ALA A 434 8.70 8.89 -9.21
CA ALA A 434 7.62 7.93 -9.09
C ALA A 434 8.09 6.60 -8.52
N MET A 435 9.25 6.09 -8.96
CA MET A 435 9.87 4.87 -8.44
C MET A 435 10.24 5.01 -6.95
N THR A 436 10.88 6.12 -6.56
CA THR A 436 11.23 6.39 -5.16
C THR A 436 10.00 6.44 -4.26
N LYS A 437 8.93 7.11 -4.72
CA LYS A 437 7.64 7.16 -4.02
C LYS A 437 6.98 5.79 -3.94
N GLU A 438 7.03 4.99 -4.99
CA GLU A 438 6.44 3.64 -5.03
C GLU A 438 7.17 2.67 -4.10
N VAL A 439 8.50 2.70 -4.07
CA VAL A 439 9.31 1.87 -3.16
C VAL A 439 9.05 2.26 -1.70
N LEU A 440 9.01 3.55 -1.38
CA LEU A 440 8.63 4.05 -0.05
C LEU A 440 7.21 3.63 0.32
N LYS A 441 6.28 3.74 -0.60
CA LYS A 441 4.88 3.34 -0.39
C LYS A 441 4.72 1.85 -0.07
N LYS A 442 5.53 0.99 -0.70
CA LYS A 442 5.45 -0.47 -0.52
C LYS A 442 6.26 -0.98 0.69
N SER A 443 7.33 -0.30 1.08
CA SER A 443 8.27 -0.81 2.11
C SER A 443 7.85 -0.47 3.54
N LEU A 444 7.32 0.71 3.79
CA LEU A 444 7.01 1.17 5.16
C LEU A 444 5.90 0.36 5.84
N PRO A 445 4.76 0.04 5.17
CA PRO A 445 3.71 -0.79 5.74
C PRO A 445 4.19 -2.17 6.20
N LEU A 446 5.00 -2.80 5.36
CA LEU A 446 5.55 -4.13 5.65
C LEU A 446 6.48 -4.12 6.87
N ILE A 447 7.32 -3.11 7.01
CA ILE A 447 8.19 -2.93 8.19
C ILE A 447 7.33 -2.77 9.46
N LEU A 448 6.26 -1.98 9.39
CA LEU A 448 5.36 -1.75 10.52
C LEU A 448 4.56 -3.01 10.90
N SER A 449 4.11 -3.80 9.91
CA SER A 449 3.44 -5.07 10.12
C SER A 449 4.33 -6.08 10.85
N ILE A 450 5.58 -6.22 10.43
CA ILE A 450 6.55 -7.14 11.04
C ILE A 450 6.87 -6.72 12.48
N ILE A 451 7.01 -5.42 12.76
CA ILE A 451 7.18 -4.92 14.13
C ILE A 451 5.95 -5.25 14.99
N GLY A 452 4.76 -5.11 14.42
CA GLY A 452 3.51 -5.51 15.07
C GLY A 452 3.53 -6.98 15.49
N ALA A 453 3.88 -7.88 14.57
CA ALA A 453 3.93 -9.32 14.78
C ALA A 453 4.99 -9.74 15.83
N VAL A 454 6.15 -9.13 15.80
CA VAL A 454 7.25 -9.42 16.76
C VAL A 454 6.91 -8.98 18.17
N VAL A 455 6.27 -7.82 18.31
CA VAL A 455 5.88 -7.29 19.64
C VAL A 455 4.78 -8.14 20.29
N THR A 456 3.88 -8.75 19.51
CA THR A 456 2.79 -9.57 20.06
C THR A 456 3.20 -11.00 20.42
N GLY A 457 4.17 -11.58 19.71
CA GLY A 457 4.60 -12.98 19.91
C GLY A 457 5.76 -13.13 20.92
N PRO A 458 7.02 -12.88 20.56
CA PRO A 458 8.17 -13.17 21.40
C PRO A 458 8.25 -12.32 22.67
N ILE A 459 7.86 -11.05 22.63
CA ILE A 459 7.87 -10.16 23.78
C ILE A 459 6.81 -10.54 24.81
N GLY A 460 5.62 -10.95 24.35
CA GLY A 460 4.58 -11.47 25.23
C GLY A 460 5.02 -12.66 26.06
N ALA A 461 5.80 -13.58 25.47
CA ALA A 461 6.34 -14.75 26.17
C ALA A 461 7.35 -14.36 27.27
N VAL A 462 8.22 -13.36 27.03
CA VAL A 462 9.19 -12.86 28.03
C VAL A 462 8.48 -12.23 29.21
N ILE A 463 7.44 -11.47 28.96
CA ILE A 463 6.66 -10.79 30.01
C ILE A 463 5.89 -11.82 30.84
N ALA A 464 5.32 -12.85 30.21
CA ALA A 464 4.63 -13.93 30.89
C ALA A 464 5.57 -14.74 31.78
N LEU A 465 6.81 -15.02 31.33
CA LEU A 465 7.87 -15.65 32.12
C LEU A 465 8.25 -14.79 33.34
N ALA A 466 8.43 -13.49 33.17
CA ALA A 466 8.76 -12.58 34.26
C ALA A 466 7.63 -12.48 35.31
N ALA A 467 6.36 -12.47 34.87
CA ALA A 467 5.20 -12.51 35.76
C ALA A 467 5.10 -13.83 36.52
N GLY A 468 5.37 -14.97 35.89
CA GLY A 468 5.40 -16.30 36.50
C GLY A 468 6.45 -16.42 37.59
N LEU A 469 7.67 -15.91 37.34
CA LEU A 469 8.78 -15.90 38.32
C LEU A 469 8.47 -15.08 39.57
N LEU A 470 7.70 -14.01 39.48
CA LEU A 470 7.27 -13.23 40.64
C LEU A 470 6.32 -14.00 41.56
N ILE A 471 5.47 -14.87 40.99
CA ILE A 471 4.55 -15.73 41.73
C ILE A 471 5.32 -16.85 42.41
N GLU A 472 6.26 -17.51 41.75
CA GLU A 472 7.07 -18.62 42.29
C GLU A 472 8.01 -18.19 43.41
N LEU A 473 8.55 -16.96 43.39
CA LEU A 473 9.47 -16.43 44.40
C LEU A 473 8.81 -16.05 45.74
N GLY A 474 7.55 -16.40 45.95
CA GLY A 474 6.87 -16.10 47.21
C GLY A 474 6.62 -14.62 47.46
N PHE A 475 6.48 -13.85 46.38
CA PHE A 475 6.26 -12.39 46.37
C PHE A 475 5.21 -11.93 47.39
N LEU A 476 4.15 -12.71 47.58
CA LEU A 476 3.05 -12.38 48.49
C LEU A 476 3.40 -12.45 49.98
N LYS A 477 4.55 -13.07 50.34
CA LYS A 477 4.98 -13.24 51.73
C LYS A 477 5.99 -12.19 52.22
N LYS A 478 6.47 -11.29 51.36
CA LYS A 478 7.50 -10.27 51.70
C LYS A 478 6.87 -8.95 52.13
N GLN A 479 7.63 -8.14 52.94
CA GLN A 479 7.23 -6.78 53.29
C GLN A 479 7.14 -5.89 52.04
N GLN A 480 6.39 -4.81 52.11
CA GLN A 480 6.07 -3.94 50.98
C GLN A 480 7.31 -3.32 50.31
N ASN A 481 8.30 -2.89 51.11
CA ASN A 481 9.54 -2.31 50.62
C ASN A 481 10.44 -3.34 49.88
N ASP A 482 10.50 -4.59 50.40
CA ASP A 482 11.26 -5.65 49.77
C ASP A 482 10.62 -6.08 48.43
N ARG A 483 9.31 -6.01 48.34
CA ARG A 483 8.56 -6.26 47.10
C ARG A 483 8.89 -5.22 46.04
N LEU A 484 8.89 -3.93 46.43
CA LEU A 484 9.20 -2.85 45.50
C LEU A 484 10.64 -2.93 44.97
N GLN A 485 11.59 -3.24 45.84
CA GLN A 485 12.98 -3.42 45.41
C GLN A 485 13.12 -4.59 44.44
N LEU A 486 12.49 -5.72 44.72
CA LEU A 486 12.50 -6.87 43.84
C LEU A 486 11.86 -6.58 42.48
N VAL A 487 10.70 -5.90 42.47
CA VAL A 487 10.03 -5.50 41.23
C VAL A 487 10.91 -4.57 40.41
N ARG A 488 11.53 -3.59 41.05
CA ARG A 488 12.45 -2.65 40.39
C ARG A 488 13.67 -3.36 39.81
N GLN A 489 14.29 -4.25 40.58
CA GLN A 489 15.41 -5.04 40.13
C GLN A 489 15.06 -5.90 38.91
N LYS A 490 13.91 -6.57 38.96
CA LYS A 490 13.42 -7.39 37.84
C LYS A 490 13.08 -6.58 36.61
N LEU A 491 12.38 -5.46 36.81
CA LEU A 491 11.98 -4.58 35.71
C LEU A 491 13.20 -3.98 35.00
N GLN A 492 14.13 -3.40 35.76
CA GLN A 492 15.28 -2.69 35.20
C GLN A 492 16.44 -3.62 34.82
N GLY A 493 16.64 -4.71 35.56
CA GLY A 493 17.75 -5.62 35.33
C GLY A 493 17.50 -6.75 34.33
N GLU A 494 16.24 -7.13 34.13
CA GLU A 494 15.89 -8.28 33.31
C GLU A 494 14.86 -7.93 32.20
N ILE A 495 13.70 -7.37 32.57
CA ILE A 495 12.58 -7.19 31.63
C ILE A 495 12.90 -6.13 30.57
N ILE A 496 13.31 -4.94 30.98
CA ILE A 496 13.60 -3.83 30.03
C ILE A 496 14.73 -4.22 29.07
N PRO A 497 15.92 -4.69 29.54
CA PRO A 497 17.01 -5.07 28.63
C PRO A 497 16.61 -6.19 27.65
N GLU A 498 15.84 -7.17 28.11
CA GLU A 498 15.42 -8.27 27.25
C GLU A 498 14.40 -7.82 26.19
N VAL A 499 13.44 -6.95 26.57
CA VAL A 499 12.50 -6.33 25.64
C VAL A 499 13.23 -5.50 24.59
N VAL A 500 14.21 -4.70 24.98
CA VAL A 500 15.02 -3.87 24.08
C VAL A 500 15.80 -4.77 23.10
N THR A 501 16.53 -5.75 23.60
CA THR A 501 17.32 -6.67 22.77
C THR A 501 16.45 -7.40 21.74
N LYS A 502 15.29 -7.89 22.16
CA LYS A 502 14.35 -8.57 21.26
C LYS A 502 13.75 -7.61 20.24
N THR A 503 13.44 -6.38 20.64
CA THR A 503 12.94 -5.35 19.73
C THR A 503 13.98 -4.98 18.68
N GLU A 504 15.24 -4.77 19.07
CA GLU A 504 16.35 -4.51 18.13
C GLU A 504 16.52 -5.64 17.11
N ALA A 505 16.54 -6.89 17.59
CA ALA A 505 16.65 -8.06 16.72
C ALA A 505 15.49 -8.16 15.73
N ALA A 506 14.30 -7.84 16.19
CA ALA A 506 13.11 -7.84 15.38
C ALA A 506 13.09 -6.76 14.32
N ILE A 507 13.44 -5.53 14.69
CA ILE A 507 13.57 -4.39 13.78
C ILE A 507 14.62 -4.70 12.71
N ARG A 508 15.79 -5.20 13.12
CA ARG A 508 16.84 -5.62 12.19
C ARG A 508 16.35 -6.67 11.20
N SER A 509 15.67 -7.70 11.70
CA SER A 509 15.13 -8.77 10.87
C SER A 509 14.08 -8.23 9.87
N ALA A 510 13.18 -7.38 10.35
CA ALA A 510 12.14 -6.76 9.54
C ALA A 510 12.73 -5.90 8.41
N ILE A 511 13.63 -4.99 8.77
CA ILE A 511 14.30 -4.12 7.78
C ILE A 511 15.09 -4.97 6.77
N THR A 512 15.82 -5.99 7.23
CA THR A 512 16.61 -6.85 6.34
C THR A 512 15.74 -7.67 5.38
N ALA A 513 14.60 -8.16 5.85
CA ALA A 513 13.63 -8.87 5.00
C ALA A 513 13.09 -7.93 3.91
N GLN A 514 12.74 -6.70 4.31
CA GLN A 514 12.21 -5.69 3.40
C GLN A 514 13.25 -5.21 2.38
N MET A 515 14.52 -5.11 2.81
CA MET A 515 15.61 -4.76 1.89
C MET A 515 15.75 -5.73 0.73
N LYS A 516 15.42 -7.01 0.91
CA LYS A 516 15.43 -7.98 -0.20
C LYS A 516 14.38 -7.65 -1.26
N GLU A 517 13.21 -7.18 -0.85
CA GLU A 517 12.14 -6.77 -1.79
C GLU A 517 12.48 -5.44 -2.46
N ILE A 518 13.01 -4.47 -1.71
CA ILE A 518 13.51 -3.21 -2.26
C ILE A 518 14.61 -3.47 -3.28
N ASP A 519 15.58 -4.32 -2.95
CA ASP A 519 16.67 -4.71 -3.86
C ASP A 519 16.14 -5.44 -5.10
N ALA A 520 15.14 -6.30 -4.95
CA ALA A 520 14.52 -6.98 -6.10
C ALA A 520 13.81 -5.98 -7.03
N MET A 521 13.10 -4.99 -6.48
CA MET A 521 12.46 -3.94 -7.28
C MET A 521 13.46 -3.03 -7.98
N ILE A 522 14.51 -2.60 -7.26
CA ILE A 522 15.60 -1.78 -7.85
C ILE A 522 16.35 -2.59 -8.90
N GLY A 523 16.64 -3.86 -8.61
CA GLY A 523 17.31 -4.78 -9.52
C GLY A 523 16.50 -4.99 -10.80
N ALA A 524 15.21 -5.25 -10.69
CA ALA A 524 14.31 -5.44 -11.82
C ALA A 524 14.22 -4.17 -12.71
N GLU A 525 14.13 -2.98 -12.10
CA GLU A 525 14.12 -1.72 -12.84
C GLU A 525 15.47 -1.45 -13.53
N ALA A 526 16.58 -1.68 -12.83
CA ALA A 526 17.92 -1.54 -13.42
C ALA A 526 18.14 -2.55 -14.55
N GLU A 527 17.76 -3.82 -14.36
CA GLU A 527 17.84 -4.87 -15.39
C GLU A 527 16.94 -4.57 -16.59
N SER A 528 15.74 -4.04 -16.38
CA SER A 528 14.84 -3.63 -17.47
C SER A 528 15.49 -2.53 -18.33
N ARG A 529 16.09 -1.52 -17.72
CA ARG A 529 16.78 -0.44 -18.47
C ARG A 529 18.03 -0.91 -19.18
N ILE A 530 18.78 -1.84 -18.54
CA ILE A 530 19.92 -2.51 -19.16
C ILE A 530 19.48 -3.30 -20.38
N ALA A 531 18.43 -4.10 -20.27
CA ALA A 531 17.89 -4.92 -21.36
C ALA A 531 17.45 -4.04 -22.55
N VAL A 532 16.88 -2.86 -22.29
CA VAL A 532 16.51 -1.88 -23.31
C VAL A 532 17.75 -1.43 -24.11
N GLN A 533 18.86 -1.14 -23.44
CA GLN A 533 20.10 -0.71 -24.08
C GLN A 533 20.78 -1.85 -24.86
N GLU A 534 20.84 -3.04 -24.28
CA GLU A 534 21.39 -4.24 -24.93
C GLU A 534 20.57 -4.61 -26.17
N LYS A 535 19.23 -4.50 -26.08
CA LYS A 535 18.35 -4.76 -27.22
C LYS A 535 18.53 -3.72 -28.33
N ALA A 536 18.64 -2.43 -27.98
CA ALA A 536 18.92 -1.40 -28.96
C ALA A 536 20.23 -1.66 -29.73
N LEU A 537 21.25 -2.17 -29.05
CA LEU A 537 22.52 -2.59 -29.69
C LEU A 537 22.36 -3.82 -30.58
N ALA A 538 21.64 -4.84 -30.12
CA ALA A 538 21.39 -6.05 -30.90
C ALA A 538 20.59 -5.76 -32.17
N ASP A 539 19.53 -4.95 -32.07
CA ASP A 539 18.69 -4.57 -33.20
C ASP A 539 19.45 -3.74 -34.24
N LEU A 540 20.42 -2.94 -33.83
CA LEU A 540 21.30 -2.21 -34.73
C LEU A 540 22.28 -3.08 -35.48
N ARG A 541 22.79 -4.15 -34.84
CA ARG A 541 23.62 -5.15 -35.54
C ARG A 541 22.82 -5.82 -36.67
N GLU A 542 21.60 -6.27 -36.35
CA GLU A 542 20.71 -6.89 -37.34
C GLU A 542 20.34 -5.91 -38.46
N ALA A 543 20.05 -4.65 -38.14
CA ALA A 543 19.69 -3.62 -39.12
C ALA A 543 20.84 -3.29 -40.08
N ARG A 544 22.11 -3.47 -39.68
CA ARG A 544 23.28 -3.24 -40.55
C ARG A 544 23.46 -4.26 -41.63
N GLU A 545 22.96 -5.46 -41.41
CA GLU A 545 22.98 -6.53 -42.43
C GLU A 545 21.94 -6.28 -43.54
N LYS A 546 21.01 -5.35 -43.33
CA LYS A 546 19.95 -4.99 -44.29
C LYS A 546 20.37 -3.86 -45.23
N ALA A 547 19.69 -3.74 -46.39
CA ALA A 547 19.99 -2.74 -47.41
C ALA A 547 19.87 -1.30 -46.89
N ALA A 548 20.67 -0.36 -47.40
CA ALA A 548 20.72 1.04 -46.94
C ALA A 548 19.35 1.74 -46.97
N ALA A 549 18.51 1.46 -47.98
CA ALA A 549 17.16 2.02 -48.09
C ALA A 549 16.21 1.53 -46.99
N GLU A 550 16.35 0.25 -46.54
CA GLU A 550 15.54 -0.28 -45.43
C GLU A 550 15.95 0.32 -44.10
N ARG A 551 17.25 0.63 -43.93
CA ARG A 551 17.76 1.32 -42.72
C ARG A 551 17.21 2.76 -42.61
N GLU A 552 17.23 3.49 -43.74
CA GLU A 552 16.72 4.88 -43.76
C GLU A 552 15.21 4.94 -43.46
N ALA A 553 14.43 4.01 -44.03
CA ALA A 553 13.01 3.88 -43.77
C ALA A 553 12.72 3.54 -42.29
N ARG A 554 13.49 2.61 -41.70
CA ARG A 554 13.37 2.26 -40.27
C ARG A 554 13.73 3.42 -39.34
N LEU A 555 14.79 4.17 -39.66
CA LEU A 555 15.20 5.34 -38.90
C LEU A 555 14.14 6.46 -38.94
N ALA A 556 13.53 6.69 -40.09
CA ALA A 556 12.43 7.65 -40.23
C ALA A 556 11.22 7.23 -39.37
N GLU A 557 10.86 5.95 -39.40
CA GLU A 557 9.78 5.38 -38.59
C GLU A 557 10.07 5.53 -37.09
N MET A 558 11.28 5.23 -36.62
CA MET A 558 11.68 5.39 -35.21
C MET A 558 11.62 6.85 -34.76
N LYS A 559 11.93 7.83 -35.62
CA LYS A 559 11.80 9.27 -35.32
C LYS A 559 10.33 9.69 -35.18
N GLU A 560 9.44 9.14 -36.02
CA GLU A 560 8.00 9.38 -35.88
C GLU A 560 7.45 8.78 -34.57
N ASP A 561 7.85 7.55 -34.24
CA ASP A 561 7.47 6.88 -33.00
C ASP A 561 8.00 7.61 -31.76
N LEU A 562 9.24 8.13 -31.82
CA LEU A 562 9.81 8.96 -30.76
C LEU A 562 8.98 10.21 -30.51
N ALA A 563 8.61 10.94 -31.56
CA ALA A 563 7.77 12.13 -31.46
C ALA A 563 6.38 11.80 -30.88
N ALA A 564 5.81 10.64 -31.22
CA ALA A 564 4.54 10.17 -30.68
C ALA A 564 4.64 9.90 -29.16
N VAL A 565 5.69 9.21 -28.72
CA VAL A 565 5.95 8.95 -27.29
C VAL A 565 6.15 10.25 -26.50
N GLN A 566 6.94 11.18 -27.01
CA GLN A 566 7.15 12.49 -26.38
C GLN A 566 5.84 13.27 -26.23
N SER A 567 4.97 13.25 -27.24
CA SER A 567 3.64 13.86 -27.13
C SER A 567 2.76 13.20 -26.05
N ILE A 568 2.91 11.90 -25.77
CA ILE A 568 2.19 11.21 -24.68
C ILE A 568 2.71 11.66 -23.31
N GLN A 569 4.02 11.85 -23.17
CA GLN A 569 4.62 12.32 -21.91
C GLN A 569 4.23 13.75 -21.54
N GLU A 570 4.03 14.62 -22.53
CA GLU A 570 3.65 16.02 -22.32
C GLU A 570 2.18 16.20 -21.87
N ARG A 571 1.33 15.19 -22.06
CA ARG A 571 -0.07 15.17 -21.61
C ARG A 571 -0.16 14.76 -20.13
#